data_4e15c65421d1a8a24317f590f5009f5d
#
_entry.id   4e15c65421d1a8a24317f590f5009f5d
#
_cell.length_a   1.000
_cell.length_b   1.000
_cell.length_c   1.000
_cell.angle_alpha   90.00
_cell.angle_beta   90.00
_cell.angle_gamma   90.00
#
_symmetry.space_group_name_H-M   'P 1'
#
loop_
_entity.id
_entity.type
_entity.pdbx_description
1 polymer ?
#
loop_
_entity_poly.entity_id
_entity_poly.type
_entity_poly.pdbx_seq_one_letter_code
_entity_poly.pdbx_strand_id
1 'polypeptide(L)'
;MIFDELGGSNRNAELFLVHKDYQGKNLSYDWFGDFGVDSGQAGVFDAASYRDDFAAEAITTPKLDFFLPGDNQEGDAWYEKICKFTLADLGWGSYDSGVVSSSGYGDGMYPVYGAEVDGKVVALQLVFIDQSAEDEPEDDEPDCCNECGAELESDGSCNYCEFLQNKQED
;
A
#
# COMPACT_ATOMS: atom_id res chain seq x y z
N MET A 1 -5.64 -8.27 9.09
CA MET A 1 -6.70 -8.09 8.07
C MET A 1 -7.73 -7.15 8.67
N ILE A 2 -7.95 -5.99 8.05
CA ILE A 2 -8.96 -5.01 8.48
C ILE A 2 -10.19 -5.18 7.61
N PHE A 3 -11.37 -5.11 8.24
CA PHE A 3 -12.63 -5.00 7.52
C PHE A 3 -12.92 -3.51 7.29
N ASP A 4 -13.02 -3.10 6.04
CA ASP A 4 -13.53 -1.78 5.69
C ASP A 4 -15.05 -1.79 5.85
N GLU A 5 -15.56 -1.07 6.83
CA GLU A 5 -17.01 -0.99 7.12
C GLU A 5 -17.81 -0.32 5.99
N LEU A 6 -17.14 0.41 5.08
CA LEU A 6 -17.77 1.18 4.00
C LEU A 6 -17.88 0.43 2.67
N GLY A 7 -17.17 -0.68 2.48
CA GLY A 7 -17.14 -1.37 1.19
C GLY A 7 -17.21 -2.89 1.24
N GLY A 8 -17.12 -3.52 2.39
CA GLY A 8 -17.20 -4.98 2.54
C GLY A 8 -16.02 -5.75 1.93
N SER A 9 -14.93 -5.08 1.55
CA SER A 9 -13.71 -5.70 1.06
C SER A 9 -12.67 -5.82 2.17
N ASN A 10 -12.13 -7.02 2.34
CA ASN A 10 -11.00 -7.23 3.24
C ASN A 10 -9.74 -6.60 2.64
N ARG A 11 -9.04 -5.77 3.41
CA ARG A 11 -7.76 -5.18 3.01
C ARG A 11 -6.64 -5.69 3.92
N ASN A 12 -5.48 -5.92 3.35
CA ASN A 12 -4.29 -6.26 4.11
C ASN A 12 -3.65 -4.96 4.63
N ALA A 13 -3.65 -4.79 5.95
CA ALA A 13 -3.07 -3.61 6.57
C ALA A 13 -1.56 -3.68 6.69
N GLU A 14 -1.05 -4.88 6.89
CA GLU A 14 0.36 -5.11 7.19
C GLU A 14 0.81 -6.45 6.62
N LEU A 15 2.11 -6.51 6.28
CA LEU A 15 2.80 -7.74 5.91
C LEU A 15 3.99 -7.94 6.83
N PHE A 16 4.00 -9.06 7.56
CA PHE A 16 5.11 -9.45 8.41
C PHE A 16 5.90 -10.61 7.80
N LEU A 17 7.22 -10.46 7.79
CA LEU A 17 8.17 -11.53 7.53
C LEU A 17 9.06 -11.70 8.75
N VAL A 18 9.06 -12.89 9.37
CA VAL A 18 9.86 -13.17 10.58
C VAL A 18 10.65 -14.43 10.35
N HIS A 19 11.98 -14.34 10.56
CA HIS A 19 12.85 -15.51 10.50
C HIS A 19 12.39 -16.58 11.49
N LYS A 20 12.39 -17.84 11.08
CA LYS A 20 11.82 -18.98 11.84
C LYS A 20 12.31 -19.09 13.29
N ASP A 21 13.58 -18.76 13.54
CA ASP A 21 14.20 -18.86 14.87
C ASP A 21 13.77 -17.71 15.81
N TYR A 22 13.06 -16.71 15.28
CA TYR A 22 12.61 -15.53 16.01
C TYR A 22 11.07 -15.42 16.10
N GLN A 23 10.35 -16.36 15.53
CA GLN A 23 8.89 -16.43 15.65
C GLN A 23 8.48 -16.51 17.13
N GLY A 24 7.51 -15.67 17.53
CA GLY A 24 7.00 -15.60 18.90
C GLY A 24 7.93 -14.90 19.90
N LYS A 25 9.08 -14.37 19.46
CA LYS A 25 9.94 -13.54 20.30
C LYS A 25 9.45 -12.08 20.28
N ASN A 26 9.68 -11.39 21.40
CA ASN A 26 9.45 -9.94 21.46
C ASN A 26 10.60 -9.25 20.74
N LEU A 27 10.32 -8.65 19.57
CA LEU A 27 11.28 -7.93 18.75
C LEU A 27 10.98 -6.44 18.80
N SER A 28 12.02 -5.61 18.80
CA SER A 28 11.90 -4.17 18.61
C SER A 28 12.04 -3.88 17.12
N TYR A 29 11.12 -3.10 16.56
CA TYR A 29 11.13 -2.71 15.17
C TYR A 29 11.53 -1.24 15.06
N ASP A 30 12.50 -0.97 14.21
CA ASP A 30 12.96 0.37 13.88
C ASP A 30 12.56 0.69 12.44
N TRP A 31 12.30 1.95 12.15
CA TRP A 31 12.00 2.40 10.79
C TRP A 31 13.23 2.26 9.90
N PHE A 32 13.08 1.56 8.77
CA PHE A 32 14.15 1.31 7.80
C PHE A 32 14.04 2.22 6.56
N GLY A 33 12.88 2.81 6.33
CA GLY A 33 12.62 3.69 5.18
C GLY A 33 11.21 3.52 4.65
N ASP A 34 10.96 4.16 3.51
CA ASP A 34 9.71 4.06 2.78
C ASP A 34 9.96 3.45 1.40
N PHE A 35 8.95 2.78 0.86
CA PHE A 35 8.98 2.24 -0.50
C PHE A 35 7.71 2.61 -1.26
N GLY A 36 7.85 2.80 -2.58
CA GLY A 36 6.73 3.10 -3.47
C GLY A 36 6.06 1.84 -4.02
N VAL A 37 4.77 1.88 -4.12
CA VAL A 37 3.94 0.87 -4.80
C VAL A 37 3.19 1.54 -5.93
N ASP A 38 3.25 0.95 -7.13
CA ASP A 38 2.56 1.38 -8.36
C ASP A 38 1.76 0.26 -9.04
N SER A 39 1.61 -0.88 -8.35
CA SER A 39 0.92 -2.07 -8.85
C SER A 39 -0.11 -2.63 -7.88
N GLY A 40 -0.42 -1.89 -6.81
CA GLY A 40 -1.34 -2.32 -5.77
C GLY A 40 -0.88 -3.55 -4.97
N GLN A 41 0.41 -3.92 -5.07
CA GLN A 41 0.98 -5.07 -4.37
C GLN A 41 2.43 -4.83 -3.96
N ALA A 42 2.82 -5.42 -2.86
CA ALA A 42 4.17 -5.37 -2.33
C ALA A 42 4.58 -6.72 -1.74
N GLY A 43 5.89 -6.97 -1.67
CA GLY A 43 6.39 -8.21 -1.12
C GLY A 43 7.87 -8.17 -0.76
N VAL A 44 8.32 -9.25 -0.14
CA VAL A 44 9.73 -9.46 0.19
C VAL A 44 10.17 -10.75 -0.49
N PHE A 45 11.21 -10.68 -1.30
CA PHE A 45 11.65 -11.77 -2.15
C PHE A 45 13.15 -12.02 -2.00
N ASP A 46 13.55 -13.28 -2.19
CA ASP A 46 14.96 -13.61 -2.35
C ASP A 46 15.47 -12.98 -3.67
N ALA A 47 16.51 -12.17 -3.57
CA ALA A 47 17.08 -11.46 -4.72
C ALA A 47 17.54 -12.41 -5.85
N ALA A 48 17.90 -13.66 -5.53
CA ALA A 48 18.34 -14.64 -6.51
C ALA A 48 17.17 -15.20 -7.35
N SER A 49 15.94 -15.11 -6.85
CA SER A 49 14.73 -15.63 -7.53
C SER A 49 13.76 -14.52 -7.94
N TYR A 50 14.08 -13.27 -7.65
CA TYR A 50 13.24 -12.13 -7.99
C TYR A 50 13.18 -11.94 -9.52
N ARG A 51 11.98 -11.99 -10.08
CA ARG A 51 11.70 -11.92 -11.52
C ARG A 51 12.39 -13.03 -12.36
N ASP A 52 12.69 -14.16 -11.75
CA ASP A 52 13.22 -15.32 -12.47
C ASP A 52 12.08 -16.22 -12.95
N ASP A 53 11.81 -16.21 -14.24
CA ASP A 53 10.75 -17.01 -14.87
C ASP A 53 11.00 -18.51 -14.75
N PHE A 54 12.25 -18.93 -14.68
CA PHE A 54 12.59 -20.35 -14.47
C PHE A 54 12.25 -20.79 -13.04
N ALA A 55 12.54 -19.93 -12.04
CA ALA A 55 12.14 -20.18 -10.67
C ALA A 55 10.61 -20.16 -10.51
N ALA A 56 9.90 -19.41 -11.36
CA ALA A 56 8.44 -19.33 -11.35
C ALA A 56 7.76 -20.68 -11.62
N GLU A 57 8.38 -21.60 -12.33
CA GLU A 57 7.81 -22.93 -12.61
C GLU A 57 7.52 -23.71 -11.32
N ALA A 58 8.32 -23.53 -10.29
CA ALA A 58 8.17 -24.17 -8.98
C ALA A 58 7.09 -23.52 -8.09
N ILE A 59 6.61 -22.31 -8.43
CA ILE A 59 5.64 -21.58 -7.60
C ILE A 59 4.23 -22.18 -7.78
N THR A 60 3.68 -22.73 -6.70
CA THR A 60 2.29 -23.18 -6.66
C THR A 60 1.39 -22.02 -6.27
N THR A 61 0.46 -21.64 -7.13
CA THR A 61 -0.44 -20.51 -6.93
C THR A 61 -1.90 -20.96 -6.79
N PRO A 62 -2.79 -20.10 -6.26
CA PRO A 62 -4.23 -20.27 -6.38
C PRO A 62 -4.66 -20.45 -7.85
N LYS A 63 -5.71 -21.25 -8.08
CA LYS A 63 -6.28 -21.41 -9.42
C LYS A 63 -7.13 -20.19 -9.74
N LEU A 64 -6.59 -19.29 -10.52
CA LEU A 64 -7.31 -18.15 -11.09
C LEU A 64 -7.20 -18.21 -12.59
N ASP A 65 -8.33 -18.06 -13.29
CA ASP A 65 -8.38 -17.84 -14.73
C ASP A 65 -8.03 -16.36 -15.01
N PHE A 66 -6.77 -16.05 -14.83
CA PHE A 66 -6.22 -14.73 -14.99
C PHE A 66 -5.07 -14.76 -15.97
N PHE A 67 -5.10 -13.85 -16.92
CA PHE A 67 -4.05 -13.67 -17.91
C PHE A 67 -3.60 -12.21 -17.88
N LEU A 68 -2.33 -11.98 -17.56
CA LEU A 68 -1.70 -10.71 -17.82
C LEU A 68 -1.33 -10.65 -19.31
N PRO A 69 -1.80 -9.65 -20.06
CA PRO A 69 -1.26 -9.40 -21.37
C PRO A 69 0.20 -8.93 -21.20
N GLY A 70 1.13 -9.86 -21.27
CA GLY A 70 2.56 -9.56 -21.23
C GLY A 70 3.12 -9.38 -22.63
N ASP A 71 4.19 -8.60 -22.71
CA ASP A 71 4.97 -8.44 -23.94
C ASP A 71 6.00 -9.59 -24.12
N ASN A 72 5.88 -10.68 -23.34
CA ASN A 72 6.84 -11.77 -23.20
C ASN A 72 8.24 -11.26 -22.80
N GLN A 73 8.26 -10.33 -21.83
CA GLN A 73 9.50 -9.84 -21.26
C GLN A 73 10.01 -10.77 -20.16
N GLU A 74 11.30 -10.67 -19.87
CA GLU A 74 11.91 -11.38 -18.74
C GLU A 74 11.23 -11.00 -17.43
N GLY A 75 10.79 -11.99 -16.66
CA GLY A 75 10.08 -11.83 -15.40
C GLY A 75 8.55 -11.80 -15.51
N ASP A 76 7.98 -11.90 -16.71
CA ASP A 76 6.51 -11.87 -16.90
C ASP A 76 5.84 -13.12 -16.30
N ALA A 77 6.40 -14.30 -16.49
CA ALA A 77 5.85 -15.53 -15.94
C ALA A 77 5.93 -15.55 -14.40
N TRP A 78 7.01 -15.01 -13.84
CA TRP A 78 7.15 -14.81 -12.41
C TRP A 78 6.09 -13.83 -11.90
N TYR A 79 5.93 -12.68 -12.55
CA TYR A 79 4.97 -11.65 -12.16
C TYR A 79 3.52 -12.14 -12.22
N GLU A 80 3.15 -12.92 -13.23
CA GLU A 80 1.84 -13.56 -13.32
C GLU A 80 1.56 -14.45 -12.09
N LYS A 81 2.56 -15.21 -11.63
CA LYS A 81 2.43 -16.04 -10.42
C LYS A 81 2.19 -15.19 -9.18
N ILE A 82 2.92 -14.09 -9.05
CA ILE A 82 2.78 -13.16 -7.93
C ILE A 82 1.38 -12.52 -7.90
N CYS A 83 0.90 -12.07 -9.05
CA CYS A 83 -0.46 -11.51 -9.18
C CYS A 83 -1.55 -12.51 -8.77
N LYS A 84 -1.38 -13.81 -9.02
CA LYS A 84 -2.35 -14.83 -8.59
C LYS A 84 -2.51 -14.93 -7.09
N PHE A 85 -1.50 -14.60 -6.30
CA PHE A 85 -1.61 -14.55 -4.85
C PHE A 85 -2.40 -13.32 -4.38
N THR A 86 -2.11 -12.16 -4.96
CA THR A 86 -2.71 -10.89 -4.53
C THR A 86 -4.14 -10.69 -5.03
N LEU A 87 -4.50 -11.34 -6.15
CA LEU A 87 -5.85 -11.33 -6.71
C LEU A 87 -6.75 -12.44 -6.16
N ALA A 88 -6.21 -13.37 -5.37
CA ALA A 88 -7.01 -14.37 -4.67
C ALA A 88 -7.75 -13.75 -3.46
N ASP A 89 -8.75 -14.47 -2.94
CA ASP A 89 -9.64 -13.99 -1.86
C ASP A 89 -8.89 -13.45 -0.62
N LEU A 90 -7.72 -14.02 -0.30
CA LEU A 90 -6.90 -13.56 0.84
C LEU A 90 -6.07 -12.32 0.52
N GLY A 91 -5.85 -12.02 -0.76
CA GLY A 91 -5.03 -10.90 -1.19
C GLY A 91 -3.53 -11.02 -0.84
N TRP A 92 -3.05 -12.21 -0.49
CA TRP A 92 -1.66 -12.46 -0.17
C TRP A 92 -1.27 -13.93 -0.40
N GLY A 93 0.04 -14.18 -0.46
CA GLY A 93 0.58 -15.53 -0.54
C GLY A 93 2.07 -15.60 -0.27
N SER A 94 2.56 -16.81 -0.09
CA SER A 94 3.97 -17.09 0.13
C SER A 94 4.41 -18.34 -0.63
N TYR A 95 5.69 -18.38 -0.95
CA TYR A 95 6.37 -19.52 -1.53
C TYR A 95 7.80 -19.56 -0.97
N ASP A 96 8.61 -20.56 -1.36
CA ASP A 96 9.91 -20.82 -0.76
C ASP A 96 10.86 -19.61 -0.74
N SER A 97 10.76 -18.73 -1.75
CA SER A 97 11.67 -17.58 -1.92
C SER A 97 11.00 -16.22 -1.73
N GLY A 98 9.77 -16.16 -1.21
CA GLY A 98 9.13 -14.86 -1.02
C GLY A 98 7.72 -14.89 -0.47
N VAL A 99 7.27 -13.69 -0.13
CA VAL A 99 5.91 -13.40 0.31
C VAL A 99 5.43 -12.13 -0.37
N VAL A 100 4.16 -12.09 -0.74
CA VAL A 100 3.52 -10.95 -1.40
C VAL A 100 2.15 -10.69 -0.79
N SER A 101 1.73 -9.44 -0.80
CA SER A 101 0.41 -8.99 -0.37
C SER A 101 -0.10 -7.86 -1.26
N SER A 102 -1.41 -7.76 -1.41
CA SER A 102 -2.03 -6.49 -1.82
C SER A 102 -1.70 -5.42 -0.80
N SER A 103 -1.52 -4.17 -1.26
CA SER A 103 -1.04 -3.05 -0.46
C SER A 103 -2.18 -2.15 0.03
N GLY A 104 -3.06 -2.68 0.87
CA GLY A 104 -4.11 -1.89 1.52
C GLY A 104 -5.00 -1.14 0.53
N TYR A 105 -4.80 0.17 0.39
CA TYR A 105 -5.56 1.03 -0.53
C TYR A 105 -4.98 1.08 -1.96
N GLY A 106 -3.90 0.38 -2.25
CA GLY A 106 -3.31 0.29 -3.59
C GLY A 106 -1.98 1.01 -3.71
N ASP A 107 -1.86 1.87 -4.72
CA ASP A 107 -0.62 2.60 -4.97
C ASP A 107 -0.35 3.66 -3.91
N GLY A 108 0.93 3.88 -3.60
CA GLY A 108 1.31 4.84 -2.57
C GLY A 108 2.73 4.65 -2.05
N MET A 109 3.08 5.45 -1.04
CA MET A 109 4.32 5.34 -0.27
C MET A 109 4.01 4.69 1.07
N TYR A 110 4.77 3.67 1.42
CA TYR A 110 4.52 2.86 2.61
C TYR A 110 5.79 2.67 3.43
N PRO A 111 5.72 2.80 4.76
CA PRO A 111 6.86 2.57 5.63
C PRO A 111 7.19 1.08 5.76
N VAL A 112 8.49 0.81 5.87
CA VAL A 112 9.04 -0.49 6.24
C VAL A 112 9.81 -0.37 7.55
N TYR A 113 9.49 -1.27 8.46
CA TYR A 113 10.19 -1.43 9.73
C TYR A 113 10.94 -2.74 9.75
N GLY A 114 12.08 -2.76 10.42
CA GLY A 114 12.90 -3.95 10.57
C GLY A 114 13.32 -4.19 11.99
N ALA A 115 13.46 -5.47 12.36
CA ALA A 115 14.05 -5.86 13.62
C ALA A 115 15.41 -6.51 13.37
N GLU A 116 16.42 -6.05 14.12
CA GLU A 116 17.78 -6.56 14.05
C GLU A 116 18.18 -7.27 15.35
N VAL A 117 18.90 -8.37 15.20
CA VAL A 117 19.57 -9.06 16.31
C VAL A 117 20.98 -9.38 15.87
N ASP A 118 21.98 -8.99 16.69
CA ASP A 118 23.40 -9.18 16.42
C ASP A 118 23.82 -8.65 15.02
N GLY A 119 23.26 -7.50 14.61
CA GLY A 119 23.55 -6.85 13.32
C GLY A 119 22.97 -7.58 12.09
N LYS A 120 21.98 -8.44 12.29
CA LYS A 120 21.27 -9.13 11.22
C LYS A 120 19.79 -8.80 11.28
N VAL A 121 19.21 -8.46 10.14
CA VAL A 121 17.76 -8.31 10.01
C VAL A 121 17.10 -9.67 10.18
N VAL A 122 16.22 -9.78 11.16
CA VAL A 122 15.53 -11.03 11.52
C VAL A 122 14.01 -10.94 11.31
N ALA A 123 13.49 -9.74 11.13
CA ALA A 123 12.09 -9.52 10.78
C ALA A 123 11.92 -8.23 10.00
N LEU A 124 10.89 -8.18 9.16
CA LEU A 124 10.41 -7.01 8.44
C LEU A 124 8.89 -6.88 8.63
N GLN A 125 8.44 -5.64 8.72
CA GLN A 125 7.03 -5.25 8.74
C GLN A 125 6.83 -4.17 7.69
N LEU A 126 5.95 -4.42 6.72
CA LEU A 126 5.47 -3.45 5.75
C LEU A 126 4.09 -3.01 6.21
N VAL A 127 3.88 -1.70 6.39
CA VAL A 127 2.61 -1.15 6.89
C VAL A 127 1.89 -0.46 5.73
N PHE A 128 0.73 -0.96 5.34
CA PHE A 128 -0.08 -0.42 4.25
C PHE A 128 -1.24 0.44 4.76
N ILE A 129 -1.73 0.16 5.97
CA ILE A 129 -2.78 0.93 6.62
C ILE A 129 -2.36 1.11 8.08
N ASP A 130 -2.08 2.34 8.46
CA ASP A 130 -1.77 2.67 9.85
C ASP A 130 -3.06 2.65 10.67
N GLN A 131 -3.19 1.64 11.52
CA GLN A 131 -4.35 1.48 12.40
C GLN A 131 -4.22 2.30 13.70
N SER A 132 -3.04 2.88 13.94
CA SER A 132 -2.79 3.72 15.12
C SER A 132 -3.06 5.20 14.86
N ALA A 133 -3.20 5.60 13.62
CA ALA A 133 -3.71 6.92 13.27
C ALA A 133 -5.17 6.96 13.78
N GLU A 134 -5.35 7.39 15.03
CA GLU A 134 -6.65 7.92 15.47
C GLU A 134 -7.01 8.96 14.41
N ASP A 135 -8.29 8.98 13.98
CA ASP A 135 -8.83 9.97 13.05
C ASP A 135 -8.29 11.35 13.44
N GLU A 136 -7.14 11.74 12.85
CA GLU A 136 -6.76 13.14 12.89
C GLU A 136 -7.95 13.84 12.25
N PRO A 137 -8.56 14.83 12.92
CA PRO A 137 -9.65 15.56 12.30
C PRO A 137 -9.12 15.96 10.93
N GLU A 138 -9.85 15.55 9.88
CA GLU A 138 -9.56 16.00 8.51
C GLU A 138 -9.30 17.50 8.67
N ASP A 139 -8.06 17.94 8.38
CA ASP A 139 -7.76 19.36 8.33
C ASP A 139 -8.83 19.91 7.39
N ASP A 140 -9.82 20.62 7.97
CA ASP A 140 -10.91 21.23 7.21
C ASP A 140 -10.22 22.05 6.13
N GLU A 141 -10.07 21.49 4.92
CA GLU A 141 -9.61 22.27 3.78
C GLU A 141 -10.55 23.48 3.75
N PRO A 142 -10.01 24.69 3.80
CA PRO A 142 -10.86 25.87 3.92
C PRO A 142 -11.88 25.83 2.80
N ASP A 143 -13.17 25.93 3.16
CA ASP A 143 -14.25 25.95 2.19
C ASP A 143 -13.95 26.99 1.10
N CYS A 144 -13.83 26.53 -0.14
CA CYS A 144 -13.55 27.40 -1.28
C CYS A 144 -14.84 27.89 -1.94
N CYS A 145 -14.85 29.15 -2.34
CA CYS A 145 -15.97 29.73 -3.08
C CYS A 145 -16.17 29.01 -4.43
N ASN A 146 -17.36 28.47 -4.65
CA ASN A 146 -17.72 27.75 -5.88
C ASN A 146 -17.66 28.60 -7.16
N GLU A 147 -17.67 29.93 -7.06
CA GLU A 147 -17.64 30.84 -8.19
C GLU A 147 -16.22 31.27 -8.58
N CYS A 148 -15.34 31.50 -7.62
CA CYS A 148 -13.99 32.03 -7.90
C CYS A 148 -12.85 31.19 -7.35
N GLY A 149 -13.11 30.16 -6.54
CA GLY A 149 -12.09 29.29 -5.95
C GLY A 149 -11.30 29.93 -4.80
N ALA A 150 -11.64 31.14 -4.36
CA ALA A 150 -11.01 31.78 -3.21
C ALA A 150 -11.49 31.14 -1.89
N GLU A 151 -10.63 31.15 -0.88
CA GLU A 151 -10.97 30.72 0.47
C GLU A 151 -12.13 31.54 1.04
N LEU A 152 -13.10 30.86 1.67
CA LEU A 152 -14.22 31.52 2.32
C LEU A 152 -13.85 32.02 3.72
N GLU A 153 -14.46 33.12 4.14
CA GLU A 153 -14.35 33.58 5.50
C GLU A 153 -15.12 32.63 6.47
N SER A 154 -14.87 32.74 7.75
CA SER A 154 -15.47 31.89 8.79
C SER A 154 -17.00 31.92 8.84
N ASP A 155 -17.64 32.93 8.22
CA ASP A 155 -19.08 33.06 8.08
C ASP A 155 -19.65 32.55 6.75
N GLY A 156 -18.77 31.95 5.91
CA GLY A 156 -19.12 31.42 4.59
C GLY A 156 -19.18 32.47 3.47
N SER A 157 -18.77 33.73 3.74
CA SER A 157 -18.72 34.80 2.73
C SER A 157 -17.44 34.73 1.89
N CYS A 158 -17.49 35.24 0.66
CA CYS A 158 -16.33 35.34 -0.21
C CYS A 158 -16.00 36.81 -0.48
N ASN A 159 -15.00 37.32 0.19
CA ASN A 159 -14.53 38.72 0.03
C ASN A 159 -14.14 39.06 -1.41
N TYR A 160 -13.66 38.10 -2.19
CA TYR A 160 -13.29 38.36 -3.58
C TYR A 160 -14.50 38.57 -4.50
N CYS A 161 -15.57 37.79 -4.32
CA CYS A 161 -16.80 37.96 -5.08
C CYS A 161 -17.54 39.23 -4.66
N GLU A 162 -17.59 39.58 -3.39
CA GLU A 162 -18.16 40.83 -2.91
C GLU A 162 -17.42 42.07 -3.45
N PHE A 163 -16.09 42.01 -3.49
CA PHE A 163 -15.28 43.08 -4.09
C PHE A 163 -15.57 43.30 -5.57
N LEU A 164 -15.81 42.21 -6.34
CA LEU A 164 -16.12 42.32 -7.77
C LEU A 164 -17.53 42.87 -8.02
N GLN A 165 -18.51 42.53 -7.20
CA GLN A 165 -19.88 43.06 -7.30
C GLN A 165 -19.93 44.57 -7.04
N ASN A 166 -19.22 45.04 -6.03
CA ASN A 166 -19.15 46.47 -5.69
C ASN A 166 -18.43 47.33 -6.74
N LYS A 167 -17.66 46.74 -7.66
CA LYS A 167 -17.01 47.47 -8.77
C LYS A 167 -17.88 47.65 -10.02
N GLN A 168 -19.04 47.01 -10.08
CA GLN A 168 -19.99 47.14 -11.22
C GLN A 168 -21.07 48.21 -11.03
N GLU A 169 -21.09 48.89 -9.86
CA GLU A 169 -22.07 49.92 -9.55
C GLU A 169 -21.56 51.37 -9.72
N ASP A 170 -20.31 51.57 -10.20
CA ASP A 170 -19.74 52.85 -10.58
C ASP A 170 -19.54 52.90 -12.13
#